data_cc55d896b28dd2abc1378f7072d4eec0
#
_entry.id   cc55d896b28dd2abc1378f7072d4eec0
#
_cell.length_a   1.000
_cell.length_b   1.000
_cell.length_c   1.000
_cell.angle_alpha   90.00
_cell.angle_beta   90.00
_cell.angle_gamma   90.00
#
_symmetry.space_group_name_H-M   'P 1'
#
loop_
_entity.id
_entity.type
_entity.pdbx_description
1 polymer ?
#
loop_
_entity_poly.entity_id
_entity_poly.type
_entity_poly.pdbx_seq_one_letter_code
_entity_poly.pdbx_strand_id
1 'polypeptide(L)'
;MSLTAWSWTFLVGYVGLMVGIGVYAKQRIKHADDFATARGAYGPVFLALAFAASTASGATFLGSPAMSYEWGLSTVWLHFLYPIGVYVGILISMRLVATSGNRFGNRSIPEYLGDRYQSDAMRLMVSLLSLVLFFYLAGQLVSGVVMFEIMLGLDSSWALGITALVLLVYVVLGGAHADILTDGVQGAMMLALAILVICLVALGWGVDGGFAGIVDDLEQQDPVLVAPINPNTSLFHSWWSIFVIAFAHLPLGLLPHLGNKLWALDTSKSRFQFVKLAALFGLALGMLGLGGLLARVYFGDALYADGANPNQALPLLFIELFPTWLAALIGVGVLSAVMSTADGLVVSSSQIIANDIYRRTLAPKMHPNLSQQELDGRVLSISRWSTVGVLVICAVMAWSLMDVNVSLVVWIGVGGMMAAFAGPLVLGALWRGVTLKGAYSGLLSGFTVFIIIHSQILEPEWFIGVGLDGAVAWLRGEGPNPYSCAVMGEIVSVSVTFIVSKLTQPLPEAHLQALFSEAQQSTGGAS
;
A
#
# COMPACT_ATOMS: atom_id res chain seq x y z
N MET A 1 -2.15 -31.72 18.61
CA MET A 1 -3.24 -30.75 18.36
C MET A 1 -3.40 -30.58 16.86
N SER A 2 -4.65 -30.36 16.40
CA SER A 2 -4.92 -30.07 14.98
C SER A 2 -4.35 -28.69 14.56
N LEU A 3 -4.26 -28.43 13.25
CA LEU A 3 -3.89 -27.14 12.70
C LEU A 3 -4.78 -26.04 13.27
N THR A 4 -6.09 -26.25 13.25
CA THR A 4 -7.09 -25.31 13.77
C THR A 4 -6.85 -24.98 15.26
N ALA A 5 -6.56 -25.99 16.09
CA ALA A 5 -6.33 -25.78 17.52
C ALA A 5 -5.04 -24.96 17.79
N TRP A 6 -3.97 -25.23 17.05
CA TRP A 6 -2.75 -24.42 17.13
C TRP A 6 -2.98 -23.00 16.60
N SER A 7 -3.72 -22.85 15.50
CA SER A 7 -4.03 -21.55 14.91
C SER A 7 -4.81 -20.67 15.87
N TRP A 8 -5.86 -21.21 16.54
CA TRP A 8 -6.58 -20.47 17.58
C TRP A 8 -5.66 -20.06 18.74
N THR A 9 -4.79 -20.97 19.19
CA THR A 9 -3.86 -20.68 20.30
C THR A 9 -2.92 -19.52 19.95
N PHE A 10 -2.29 -19.57 18.78
CA PHE A 10 -1.38 -18.53 18.35
C PHE A 10 -2.09 -17.23 17.97
N LEU A 11 -3.29 -17.29 17.37
CA LEU A 11 -4.11 -16.12 17.09
C LEU A 11 -4.49 -15.36 18.36
N VAL A 12 -4.97 -16.07 19.39
CA VAL A 12 -5.32 -15.43 20.68
C VAL A 12 -4.09 -14.82 21.33
N GLY A 13 -2.94 -15.52 21.30
CA GLY A 13 -1.67 -14.98 21.77
C GLY A 13 -1.22 -13.74 21.00
N TYR A 14 -1.33 -13.75 19.69
CA TYR A 14 -1.01 -12.63 18.81
C TYR A 14 -1.93 -11.42 19.07
N VAL A 15 -3.24 -11.63 19.08
CA VAL A 15 -4.22 -10.54 19.39
C VAL A 15 -3.96 -9.97 20.78
N GLY A 16 -3.69 -10.83 21.78
CA GLY A 16 -3.32 -10.40 23.13
C GLY A 16 -2.06 -9.53 23.15
N LEU A 17 -1.04 -9.90 22.38
CA LEU A 17 0.19 -9.11 22.21
C LEU A 17 -0.11 -7.76 21.57
N MET A 18 -0.88 -7.71 20.48
CA MET A 18 -1.22 -6.47 19.77
C MET A 18 -2.05 -5.54 20.67
N VAL A 19 -3.03 -6.06 21.40
CA VAL A 19 -3.81 -5.28 22.38
C VAL A 19 -2.91 -4.77 23.51
N GLY A 20 -1.99 -5.58 24.00
CA GLY A 20 -0.99 -5.17 25.01
C GLY A 20 -0.12 -4.02 24.53
N ILE A 21 0.36 -4.09 23.28
CA ILE A 21 1.11 -2.99 22.64
C ILE A 21 0.23 -1.75 22.50
N GLY A 22 -1.03 -1.89 22.09
CA GLY A 22 -1.98 -0.79 21.98
C GLY A 22 -2.24 -0.08 23.32
N VAL A 23 -2.41 -0.84 24.40
CA VAL A 23 -2.54 -0.29 25.76
C VAL A 23 -1.26 0.44 26.20
N TYR A 24 -0.10 -0.12 25.92
CA TYR A 24 1.19 0.54 26.19
C TYR A 24 1.35 1.83 25.38
N ALA A 25 1.00 1.80 24.10
CA ALA A 25 1.04 2.97 23.21
C ALA A 25 0.14 4.11 23.72
N LYS A 26 -1.06 3.77 24.20
CA LYS A 26 -2.01 4.74 24.77
C LYS A 26 -1.39 5.59 25.88
N GLN A 27 -0.48 5.02 26.68
CA GLN A 27 0.19 5.75 27.77
C GLN A 27 1.21 6.81 27.24
N ARG A 28 1.63 6.71 26.00
CA ARG A 28 2.55 7.66 25.35
C ARG A 28 1.86 8.83 24.69
N ILE A 29 0.55 8.77 24.50
CA ILE A 29 -0.24 9.82 23.86
C ILE A 29 -0.52 10.92 24.91
N LYS A 30 0.11 12.08 24.71
CA LYS A 30 -0.08 13.27 25.56
C LYS A 30 -0.92 14.34 24.85
N HIS A 31 -0.82 14.42 23.54
CA HIS A 31 -1.45 15.44 22.70
C HIS A 31 -2.07 14.84 21.44
N ALA A 32 -2.96 15.60 20.79
CA ALA A 32 -3.59 15.16 19.54
C ALA A 32 -2.59 14.91 18.39
N ASP A 33 -1.44 15.58 18.41
CA ASP A 33 -0.37 15.36 17.43
C ASP A 33 0.33 14.02 17.63
N ASP A 34 0.57 13.61 18.88
CA ASP A 34 1.12 12.27 19.21
C ASP A 34 0.20 11.17 18.70
N PHE A 35 -1.12 11.39 18.81
CA PHE A 35 -2.11 10.42 18.28
C PHE A 35 -2.05 10.31 16.75
N ALA A 36 -1.77 11.41 16.05
CA ALA A 36 -1.82 11.45 14.59
C ALA A 36 -0.49 11.06 13.92
N THR A 37 0.69 11.36 14.48
CA THR A 37 1.97 11.28 13.77
C THR A 37 3.13 10.68 14.56
N ALA A 38 3.07 10.62 15.89
CA ALA A 38 4.16 10.14 16.76
C ALA A 38 5.54 10.78 16.44
N ARG A 39 5.59 12.11 16.21
CA ARG A 39 6.78 12.84 15.72
C ARG A 39 8.00 12.59 16.59
N GLY A 40 9.13 12.23 15.93
CA GLY A 40 10.42 12.05 16.60
C GLY A 40 10.47 10.93 17.65
N ALA A 41 9.45 10.11 17.76
CA ALA A 41 9.34 9.15 18.85
C ALA A 41 10.13 7.85 18.62
N TYR A 42 10.51 7.54 17.37
CA TYR A 42 11.09 6.26 17.00
C TYR A 42 12.36 6.40 16.16
N GLY A 43 13.31 5.47 16.36
CA GLY A 43 14.55 5.42 15.59
C GLY A 43 14.35 4.88 14.16
N PRO A 44 15.31 5.16 13.25
CA PRO A 44 15.18 4.84 11.83
C PRO A 44 15.07 3.34 11.53
N VAL A 45 15.67 2.47 12.33
CA VAL A 45 15.60 1.00 12.15
C VAL A 45 14.17 0.51 12.39
N PHE A 46 13.58 0.92 13.51
CA PHE A 46 12.25 0.50 13.89
C PHE A 46 11.18 1.05 12.95
N LEU A 47 11.34 2.33 12.55
CA LEU A 47 10.47 2.94 11.53
C LEU A 47 10.62 2.29 10.16
N ALA A 48 11.81 1.82 9.79
CA ALA A 48 12.02 1.10 8.54
C ALA A 48 11.29 -0.25 8.53
N LEU A 49 11.30 -0.98 9.66
CA LEU A 49 10.50 -2.20 9.82
C LEU A 49 9.00 -1.90 9.74
N ALA A 50 8.53 -0.90 10.49
CA ALA A 50 7.13 -0.50 10.47
C ALA A 50 6.68 -0.04 9.08
N PHE A 51 7.49 0.73 8.38
CA PHE A 51 7.18 1.18 7.02
C PHE A 51 7.16 0.01 6.01
N ALA A 52 8.15 -0.87 6.06
CA ALA A 52 8.21 -2.04 5.21
C ALA A 52 7.03 -2.99 5.47
N ALA A 53 6.61 -3.16 6.73
CA ALA A 53 5.41 -3.90 7.08
C ALA A 53 4.14 -3.30 6.48
N SER A 54 3.99 -1.98 6.55
CA SER A 54 2.81 -1.30 5.99
C SER A 54 2.78 -1.31 4.46
N THR A 55 3.92 -1.44 3.78
CA THR A 55 3.99 -1.59 2.32
C THR A 55 3.78 -3.03 1.87
N ALA A 56 4.25 -4.01 2.67
CA ALA A 56 4.09 -5.43 2.40
C ALA A 56 2.79 -5.94 3.04
N SER A 57 1.74 -5.91 2.27
CA SER A 57 0.36 -6.21 2.66
C SER A 57 -0.03 -7.66 2.36
N GLY A 58 -1.32 -7.99 2.57
CA GLY A 58 -1.91 -9.23 2.08
C GLY A 58 -1.68 -9.46 0.58
N ALA A 59 -1.61 -8.39 -0.22
CA ALA A 59 -1.23 -8.49 -1.62
C ALA A 59 0.18 -9.07 -1.81
N THR A 60 1.13 -8.74 -0.94
CA THR A 60 2.51 -9.26 -1.00
C THR A 60 2.58 -10.72 -0.53
N PHE A 61 1.80 -11.11 0.48
CA PHE A 61 1.85 -12.45 1.08
C PHE A 61 0.93 -13.48 0.41
N LEU A 62 -0.14 -13.04 -0.22
CA LEU A 62 -1.11 -13.92 -0.89
C LEU A 62 -1.19 -13.66 -2.39
N GLY A 63 -1.38 -12.40 -2.79
CA GLY A 63 -1.56 -12.03 -4.19
C GLY A 63 -0.30 -12.19 -5.04
N SER A 64 0.89 -11.79 -4.54
CA SER A 64 2.13 -11.95 -5.30
C SER A 64 2.55 -13.43 -5.45
N PRO A 65 2.48 -14.29 -4.41
CA PRO A 65 2.65 -15.73 -4.60
C PRO A 65 1.62 -16.36 -5.53
N ALA A 66 0.35 -15.92 -5.46
CA ALA A 66 -0.68 -16.36 -6.41
C ALA A 66 -0.28 -16.06 -7.87
N MET A 67 0.18 -14.82 -8.13
CA MET A 67 0.68 -14.46 -9.46
C MET A 67 1.85 -15.35 -9.90
N SER A 68 2.79 -15.65 -9.00
CA SER A 68 3.93 -16.53 -9.33
C SER A 68 3.49 -17.97 -9.57
N TYR A 69 2.49 -18.44 -8.84
CA TYR A 69 1.87 -19.73 -9.08
C TYR A 69 1.21 -19.81 -10.47
N GLU A 70 0.51 -18.75 -10.87
CA GLU A 70 -0.23 -18.67 -12.14
C GLU A 70 0.68 -18.42 -13.35
N TRP A 71 1.67 -17.52 -13.22
CA TRP A 71 2.41 -16.96 -14.36
C TRP A 71 3.92 -17.22 -14.32
N GLY A 72 4.40 -17.96 -13.34
CA GLY A 72 5.78 -18.44 -13.29
C GLY A 72 6.81 -17.33 -13.09
N LEU A 73 8.00 -17.54 -13.70
CA LEU A 73 9.19 -16.70 -13.54
C LEU A 73 9.04 -15.27 -14.07
N SER A 74 8.08 -15.01 -14.98
CA SER A 74 7.81 -13.64 -15.45
C SER A 74 7.44 -12.68 -14.30
N THR A 75 6.89 -13.19 -13.20
CA THR A 75 6.52 -12.40 -12.02
C THR A 75 7.70 -11.93 -11.19
N VAL A 76 8.88 -12.50 -11.37
CA VAL A 76 10.11 -12.08 -10.68
C VAL A 76 10.39 -10.59 -10.90
N TRP A 77 10.02 -10.06 -12.07
CA TRP A 77 10.12 -8.61 -12.34
C TRP A 77 9.31 -7.77 -11.34
N LEU A 78 8.10 -8.21 -10.98
CA LEU A 78 7.30 -7.52 -9.97
C LEU A 78 8.02 -7.48 -8.62
N HIS A 79 8.60 -8.61 -8.19
CA HIS A 79 9.24 -8.74 -6.89
C HIS A 79 10.46 -7.82 -6.72
N PHE A 80 11.18 -7.52 -7.81
CA PHE A 80 12.28 -6.57 -7.82
C PHE A 80 11.83 -5.14 -8.05
N LEU A 81 11.00 -4.90 -9.06
CA LEU A 81 10.69 -3.55 -9.54
C LEU A 81 9.73 -2.80 -8.60
N TYR A 82 8.80 -3.52 -7.95
CA TYR A 82 7.90 -2.94 -6.96
C TYR A 82 8.67 -2.23 -5.82
N PRO A 83 9.54 -2.90 -5.06
CA PRO A 83 10.27 -2.22 -3.98
C PRO A 83 11.18 -1.11 -4.50
N ILE A 84 11.84 -1.31 -5.65
CA ILE A 84 12.69 -0.29 -6.28
C ILE A 84 11.87 0.98 -6.53
N GLY A 85 10.69 0.87 -7.15
CA GLY A 85 9.81 2.01 -7.41
C GLY A 85 9.44 2.75 -6.14
N VAL A 86 8.93 2.03 -5.12
CA VAL A 86 8.54 2.63 -3.83
C VAL A 86 9.67 3.41 -3.18
N TYR A 87 10.84 2.81 -3.05
CA TYR A 87 11.93 3.43 -2.28
C TYR A 87 12.68 4.52 -3.06
N VAL A 88 12.73 4.43 -4.39
CA VAL A 88 13.18 5.55 -5.24
C VAL A 88 12.21 6.72 -5.10
N GLY A 89 10.91 6.48 -5.16
CA GLY A 89 9.89 7.51 -4.98
C GLY A 89 9.99 8.23 -3.64
N ILE A 90 10.20 7.48 -2.55
CA ILE A 90 10.43 8.06 -1.22
C ILE A 90 11.73 8.86 -1.21
N LEU A 91 12.82 8.32 -1.72
CA LEU A 91 14.13 8.97 -1.72
C LEU A 91 14.07 10.36 -2.37
N ILE A 92 13.38 10.49 -3.49
CA ILE A 92 13.27 11.75 -4.23
C ILE A 92 12.28 12.74 -3.60
N SER A 93 11.23 12.27 -2.92
CA SER A 93 10.12 13.11 -2.44
C SER A 93 10.18 13.42 -0.95
N MET A 94 10.70 12.51 -0.12
CA MET A 94 10.56 12.59 1.34
C MET A 94 11.25 13.81 1.96
N ARG A 95 12.30 14.36 1.31
CA ARG A 95 13.01 15.51 1.86
C ARG A 95 12.07 16.69 2.09
N LEU A 96 11.27 17.04 1.08
CA LEU A 96 10.31 18.14 1.20
C LEU A 96 9.12 17.73 2.07
N VAL A 97 8.53 16.56 1.82
CA VAL A 97 7.33 16.09 2.53
C VAL A 97 7.60 16.01 4.04
N ALA A 98 8.73 15.41 4.46
CA ALA A 98 9.06 15.27 5.87
C ALA A 98 9.42 16.60 6.53
N THR A 99 10.25 17.46 5.88
CA THR A 99 10.65 18.74 6.48
C THR A 99 9.52 19.74 6.57
N SER A 100 8.80 19.97 5.48
CA SER A 100 7.69 20.93 5.48
C SER A 100 6.51 20.42 6.29
N GLY A 101 6.18 19.13 6.20
CA GLY A 101 5.11 18.52 6.99
C GLY A 101 5.35 18.63 8.50
N ASN A 102 6.59 18.39 8.97
CA ASN A 102 6.96 18.61 10.37
C ASN A 102 6.90 20.10 10.75
N ARG A 103 7.33 20.99 9.85
CA ARG A 103 7.32 22.44 10.09
C ARG A 103 5.91 23.02 10.18
N PHE A 104 5.01 22.60 9.29
CA PHE A 104 3.62 23.07 9.29
C PHE A 104 2.73 22.28 10.25
N GLY A 105 3.24 21.22 10.89
CA GLY A 105 2.48 20.39 11.81
C GLY A 105 1.41 19.54 11.10
N ASN A 106 1.64 19.17 9.84
CA ASN A 106 0.68 18.36 9.08
C ASN A 106 0.48 16.98 9.71
N ARG A 107 -0.75 16.49 9.67
CA ARG A 107 -1.19 15.22 10.24
C ARG A 107 -1.66 14.22 9.19
N SER A 108 -1.85 14.69 7.95
CA SER A 108 -2.27 13.88 6.81
C SER A 108 -1.66 14.38 5.51
N ILE A 109 -1.57 13.52 4.50
CA ILE A 109 -1.14 13.93 3.15
C ILE A 109 -2.10 14.94 2.51
N PRO A 110 -3.46 14.82 2.66
CA PRO A 110 -4.37 15.89 2.25
C PRO A 110 -4.03 17.26 2.90
N GLU A 111 -3.75 17.29 4.19
CA GLU A 111 -3.35 18.52 4.90
C GLU A 111 -2.04 19.09 4.34
N TYR A 112 -1.04 18.22 4.12
CA TYR A 112 0.22 18.61 3.50
C TYR A 112 0.02 19.25 2.12
N LEU A 113 -0.80 18.65 1.25
CA LEU A 113 -1.07 19.20 -0.08
C LEU A 113 -1.89 20.50 0.00
N GLY A 114 -2.82 20.60 0.95
CA GLY A 114 -3.53 21.84 1.25
C GLY A 114 -2.60 22.98 1.61
N ASP A 115 -1.66 22.74 2.51
CA ASP A 115 -0.67 23.74 2.95
C ASP A 115 0.38 24.01 1.85
N ARG A 116 0.84 22.95 1.12
CA ARG A 116 1.78 23.09 -0.01
C ARG A 116 1.27 24.06 -1.06
N TYR A 117 -0.03 24.03 -1.34
CA TYR A 117 -0.67 24.84 -2.37
C TYR A 117 -1.56 25.97 -1.83
N GLN A 118 -1.56 26.20 -0.52
CA GLN A 118 -2.39 27.20 0.16
C GLN A 118 -3.87 27.11 -0.23
N SER A 119 -4.44 25.90 -0.25
CA SER A 119 -5.79 25.67 -0.71
C SER A 119 -6.55 24.62 0.11
N ASP A 120 -7.57 25.07 0.84
CA ASP A 120 -8.50 24.17 1.53
C ASP A 120 -9.30 23.26 0.57
N ALA A 121 -9.59 23.76 -0.64
CA ALA A 121 -10.25 22.99 -1.66
C ALA A 121 -9.35 21.85 -2.18
N MET A 122 -8.02 22.08 -2.31
CA MET A 122 -7.05 21.04 -2.63
C MET A 122 -7.05 19.95 -1.53
N ARG A 123 -6.98 20.34 -0.27
CA ARG A 123 -7.07 19.41 0.86
C ARG A 123 -8.33 18.56 0.79
N LEU A 124 -9.50 19.18 0.62
CA LEU A 124 -10.78 18.47 0.54
C LEU A 124 -10.84 17.50 -0.64
N MET A 125 -10.38 17.93 -1.81
CA MET A 125 -10.37 17.09 -3.01
C MET A 125 -9.45 15.87 -2.83
N VAL A 126 -8.25 16.06 -2.29
CA VAL A 126 -7.33 14.96 -1.99
C VAL A 126 -7.91 14.04 -0.91
N SER A 127 -8.60 14.59 0.09
CA SER A 127 -9.30 13.80 1.12
C SER A 127 -10.36 12.89 0.49
N LEU A 128 -11.18 13.41 -0.41
CA LEU A 128 -12.21 12.62 -1.09
C LEU A 128 -11.61 11.55 -2.00
N LEU A 129 -10.57 11.89 -2.77
CA LEU A 129 -9.85 10.91 -3.59
C LEU A 129 -9.21 9.81 -2.76
N SER A 130 -8.73 10.13 -1.55
CA SER A 130 -8.11 9.14 -0.65
C SER A 130 -9.09 8.06 -0.18
N LEU A 131 -10.41 8.27 -0.28
CA LEU A 131 -11.41 7.25 0.04
C LEU A 131 -11.40 6.07 -0.96
N VAL A 132 -10.78 6.22 -2.12
CA VAL A 132 -10.54 5.11 -3.08
C VAL A 132 -9.67 4.02 -2.45
N LEU A 133 -8.89 4.32 -1.41
CA LEU A 133 -8.16 3.33 -0.60
C LEU A 133 -9.06 2.30 0.09
N PHE A 134 -10.39 2.47 0.07
CA PHE A 134 -11.32 1.43 0.52
C PHE A 134 -11.19 0.13 -0.28
N PHE A 135 -10.82 0.20 -1.57
CA PHE A 135 -10.46 -1.01 -2.34
C PHE A 135 -9.24 -1.71 -1.77
N TYR A 136 -8.23 -0.93 -1.35
CA TYR A 136 -7.05 -1.50 -0.71
C TYR A 136 -7.43 -2.20 0.61
N LEU A 137 -8.23 -1.56 1.44
CA LEU A 137 -8.70 -2.16 2.69
C LEU A 137 -9.60 -3.38 2.44
N ALA A 138 -10.46 -3.35 1.42
CA ALA A 138 -11.25 -4.51 1.02
C ALA A 138 -10.34 -5.70 0.64
N GLY A 139 -9.26 -5.47 -0.11
CA GLY A 139 -8.25 -6.50 -0.41
C GLY A 139 -7.59 -7.09 0.85
N GLN A 140 -7.36 -6.27 1.89
CA GLN A 140 -6.87 -6.79 3.18
C GLN A 140 -7.92 -7.67 3.87
N LEU A 141 -9.20 -7.30 3.82
CA LEU A 141 -10.27 -8.14 4.38
C LEU A 141 -10.39 -9.47 3.62
N VAL A 142 -10.31 -9.46 2.29
CA VAL A 142 -10.24 -10.71 1.47
C VAL A 142 -9.05 -11.56 1.90
N SER A 143 -7.87 -10.96 2.09
CA SER A 143 -6.69 -11.68 2.58
C SER A 143 -6.92 -12.33 3.94
N GLY A 144 -7.60 -11.63 4.85
CA GLY A 144 -7.98 -12.16 6.16
C GLY A 144 -8.95 -13.33 6.03
N VAL A 145 -9.92 -13.26 5.12
CA VAL A 145 -10.84 -14.37 4.84
C VAL A 145 -10.08 -15.60 4.41
N VAL A 146 -9.22 -15.49 3.38
CA VAL A 146 -8.40 -16.61 2.88
C VAL A 146 -7.60 -17.26 4.02
N MET A 147 -6.98 -16.45 4.88
CA MET A 147 -6.20 -16.98 6.01
C MET A 147 -7.07 -17.68 7.04
N PHE A 148 -8.22 -17.13 7.42
CA PHE A 148 -9.08 -17.74 8.44
C PHE A 148 -9.82 -18.99 7.92
N GLU A 149 -10.16 -19.05 6.63
CA GLU A 149 -10.67 -20.27 5.99
C GLU A 149 -9.65 -21.41 6.11
N ILE A 150 -8.41 -21.16 5.70
CA ILE A 150 -7.36 -22.19 5.69
C ILE A 150 -6.95 -22.58 7.11
N MET A 151 -6.71 -21.61 7.97
CA MET A 151 -6.11 -21.85 9.29
C MET A 151 -7.12 -22.31 10.34
N LEU A 152 -8.35 -21.79 10.27
CA LEU A 152 -9.37 -22.03 11.29
C LEU A 152 -10.51 -22.93 10.81
N GLY A 153 -10.57 -23.23 9.49
CA GLY A 153 -11.65 -24.03 8.90
C GLY A 153 -13.01 -23.32 8.96
N LEU A 154 -13.01 -21.99 8.90
CA LEU A 154 -14.23 -21.17 8.94
C LEU A 154 -14.78 -20.99 7.53
N ASP A 155 -16.09 -20.87 7.42
CA ASP A 155 -16.69 -20.40 6.16
C ASP A 155 -16.43 -18.89 5.97
N SER A 156 -16.51 -18.42 4.71
CA SER A 156 -16.17 -17.05 4.31
C SER A 156 -16.90 -15.98 5.11
N SER A 157 -18.16 -16.20 5.50
CA SER A 157 -18.97 -15.24 6.25
C SER A 157 -18.41 -15.02 7.65
N TRP A 158 -18.10 -16.11 8.37
CA TRP A 158 -17.50 -16.05 9.69
C TRP A 158 -16.07 -15.52 9.63
N ALA A 159 -15.29 -15.96 8.62
CA ALA A 159 -13.93 -15.48 8.39
C ALA A 159 -13.89 -13.96 8.18
N LEU A 160 -14.80 -13.41 7.35
CA LEU A 160 -14.91 -11.97 7.12
C LEU A 160 -15.32 -11.22 8.39
N GLY A 161 -16.34 -11.74 9.11
CA GLY A 161 -16.80 -11.12 10.36
C GLY A 161 -15.71 -11.08 11.43
N ILE A 162 -14.94 -12.16 11.60
CA ILE A 162 -13.84 -12.23 12.55
C ILE A 162 -12.69 -11.31 12.14
N THR A 163 -12.33 -11.28 10.85
CA THR A 163 -11.30 -10.36 10.33
C THR A 163 -11.65 -8.90 10.65
N ALA A 164 -12.89 -8.50 10.33
CA ALA A 164 -13.34 -7.13 10.60
C ALA A 164 -13.41 -6.84 12.13
N LEU A 165 -13.83 -7.80 12.93
CA LEU A 165 -13.91 -7.65 14.39
C LEU A 165 -12.51 -7.52 15.03
N VAL A 166 -11.56 -8.35 14.63
CA VAL A 166 -10.18 -8.29 15.13
C VAL A 166 -9.55 -6.95 14.80
N LEU A 167 -9.71 -6.46 13.56
CA LEU A 167 -9.26 -5.13 13.16
C LEU A 167 -9.92 -4.03 14.02
N LEU A 168 -11.24 -4.09 14.21
CA LEU A 168 -11.97 -3.10 14.98
C LEU A 168 -11.45 -2.98 16.41
N VAL A 169 -11.23 -4.13 17.08
CA VAL A 169 -10.89 -4.18 18.51
C VAL A 169 -9.57 -3.47 18.80
N TYR A 170 -8.53 -3.67 17.99
CA TYR A 170 -7.25 -3.08 18.34
C TYR A 170 -6.97 -1.72 17.68
N VAL A 171 -7.56 -1.43 16.50
CA VAL A 171 -7.40 -0.13 15.84
C VAL A 171 -8.00 1.02 16.66
N VAL A 172 -9.13 0.78 17.31
CA VAL A 172 -9.82 1.81 18.13
C VAL A 172 -8.96 2.29 19.32
N LEU A 173 -7.93 1.54 19.74
CA LEU A 173 -7.20 1.79 20.99
C LEU A 173 -6.02 2.74 20.90
N GLY A 174 -5.28 2.81 19.78
CA GLY A 174 -3.91 3.27 19.92
C GLY A 174 -3.35 4.36 19.00
N GLY A 175 -4.03 4.85 17.95
CA GLY A 175 -3.50 5.90 17.06
C GLY A 175 -2.12 5.56 16.44
N ALA A 176 -1.38 6.59 15.99
CA ALA A 176 -0.10 6.43 15.30
C ALA A 176 1.00 5.75 16.14
N HIS A 177 1.00 5.91 17.45
CA HIS A 177 1.95 5.20 18.32
C HIS A 177 1.73 3.70 18.35
N ALA A 178 0.46 3.26 18.40
CA ALA A 178 0.16 1.83 18.33
C ALA A 178 0.49 1.28 16.94
N ASP A 179 0.06 1.96 15.89
CA ASP A 179 0.32 1.61 14.50
C ASP A 179 1.84 1.38 14.26
N ILE A 180 2.71 2.33 14.64
CA ILE A 180 4.15 2.18 14.47
C ILE A 180 4.73 1.04 15.34
N LEU A 181 4.24 0.86 16.58
CA LEU A 181 4.75 -0.18 17.47
C LEU A 181 4.34 -1.58 17.03
N THR A 182 3.07 -1.76 16.65
CA THR A 182 2.57 -3.04 16.13
C THR A 182 3.25 -3.37 14.82
N ASP A 183 3.31 -2.42 13.89
CA ASP A 183 3.96 -2.59 12.59
C ASP A 183 5.45 -2.91 12.70
N GLY A 184 6.17 -2.32 13.65
CA GLY A 184 7.58 -2.64 13.87
C GLY A 184 7.79 -4.10 14.29
N VAL A 185 6.94 -4.63 15.18
CA VAL A 185 6.97 -6.04 15.59
C VAL A 185 6.52 -6.96 14.44
N GLN A 186 5.42 -6.62 13.78
CA GLN A 186 4.90 -7.36 12.63
C GLN A 186 5.90 -7.37 11.48
N GLY A 187 6.58 -6.25 11.22
CA GLY A 187 7.64 -6.15 10.20
C GLY A 187 8.81 -7.07 10.48
N ALA A 188 9.20 -7.24 11.74
CA ALA A 188 10.23 -8.22 12.09
C ALA A 188 9.76 -9.66 11.84
N MET A 189 8.50 -9.99 12.16
CA MET A 189 7.92 -11.31 11.86
C MET A 189 7.85 -11.55 10.35
N MET A 190 7.38 -10.58 9.60
CA MET A 190 7.27 -10.64 8.14
C MET A 190 8.64 -10.81 7.48
N LEU A 191 9.66 -10.10 7.96
CA LEU A 191 11.03 -10.23 7.45
C LEU A 191 11.59 -11.63 7.70
N ALA A 192 11.32 -12.22 8.87
CA ALA A 192 11.70 -13.60 9.16
C ALA A 192 11.05 -14.60 8.18
N LEU A 193 9.76 -14.41 7.87
CA LEU A 193 9.04 -15.22 6.87
C LEU A 193 9.59 -15.01 5.45
N ALA A 194 9.96 -13.78 5.08
CA ALA A 194 10.56 -13.52 3.78
C ALA A 194 11.90 -14.24 3.62
N ILE A 195 12.74 -14.19 4.66
CA ILE A 195 14.02 -14.92 4.68
C ILE A 195 13.78 -16.44 4.57
N LEU A 196 12.77 -16.95 5.30
CA LEU A 196 12.39 -18.37 5.21
C LEU A 196 12.02 -18.75 3.76
N VAL A 197 11.13 -18.00 3.12
CA VAL A 197 10.70 -18.28 1.73
C VAL A 197 11.86 -18.18 0.74
N ILE A 198 12.71 -17.16 0.88
CA ILE A 198 13.92 -17.03 0.06
C ILE A 198 14.81 -18.27 0.21
N CYS A 199 15.01 -18.76 1.44
CA CYS A 199 15.81 -19.97 1.68
C CYS A 199 15.14 -21.21 1.08
N LEU A 200 13.84 -21.39 1.26
CA LEU A 200 13.11 -22.53 0.70
C LEU A 200 13.23 -22.61 -0.84
N VAL A 201 13.04 -21.48 -1.51
CA VAL A 201 13.14 -21.40 -2.97
C VAL A 201 14.59 -21.53 -3.45
N ALA A 202 15.54 -20.84 -2.83
CA ALA A 202 16.94 -20.88 -3.23
C ALA A 202 17.54 -22.29 -3.06
N LEU A 203 17.11 -23.04 -2.03
CA LEU A 203 17.52 -24.42 -1.82
C LEU A 203 16.71 -25.42 -2.65
N GLY A 204 15.59 -25.01 -3.26
CA GLY A 204 14.62 -25.90 -3.89
C GLY A 204 14.13 -26.97 -2.90
N TRP A 205 13.68 -26.52 -1.73
CA TRP A 205 13.37 -27.41 -0.61
C TRP A 205 12.35 -28.47 -1.00
N GLY A 206 12.73 -29.74 -0.87
CA GLY A 206 11.90 -30.89 -1.22
C GLY A 206 11.77 -31.18 -2.73
N VAL A 207 12.55 -30.48 -3.56
CA VAL A 207 12.57 -30.67 -5.02
C VAL A 207 13.91 -31.28 -5.43
N ASP A 208 13.87 -32.37 -6.19
CA ASP A 208 15.08 -33.00 -6.72
C ASP A 208 15.79 -32.05 -7.70
N GLY A 209 17.11 -31.86 -7.50
CA GLY A 209 17.87 -30.87 -8.28
C GLY A 209 17.86 -29.45 -7.72
N GLY A 210 17.17 -29.20 -6.58
CA GLY A 210 17.17 -27.91 -5.93
C GLY A 210 16.46 -26.82 -6.75
N PHE A 211 17.01 -25.59 -6.79
CA PHE A 211 16.42 -24.49 -7.58
C PHE A 211 16.33 -24.82 -9.08
N ALA A 212 17.34 -25.54 -9.63
CA ALA A 212 17.29 -25.95 -11.02
C ALA A 212 16.10 -26.93 -11.26
N GLY A 213 15.86 -27.84 -10.31
CA GLY A 213 14.69 -28.73 -10.37
C GLY A 213 13.35 -27.99 -10.37
N ILE A 214 13.26 -26.88 -9.59
CA ILE A 214 12.05 -26.02 -9.66
C ILE A 214 11.84 -25.51 -11.10
N VAL A 215 12.88 -25.02 -11.74
CA VAL A 215 12.81 -24.50 -13.10
C VAL A 215 12.46 -25.61 -14.09
N ASP A 216 13.10 -26.77 -13.97
CA ASP A 216 12.84 -27.93 -14.84
C ASP A 216 11.39 -28.43 -14.70
N ASP A 217 10.86 -28.49 -13.48
CA ASP A 217 9.48 -28.90 -13.22
C ASP A 217 8.46 -27.90 -13.79
N LEU A 218 8.73 -26.61 -13.63
CA LEU A 218 7.89 -25.56 -14.21
C LEU A 218 7.90 -25.63 -15.75
N GLU A 219 9.07 -25.83 -16.36
CA GLU A 219 9.21 -25.96 -17.82
C GLU A 219 8.47 -27.18 -18.36
N GLN A 220 8.48 -28.29 -17.61
CA GLN A 220 7.73 -29.50 -17.97
C GLN A 220 6.20 -29.32 -17.86
N GLN A 221 5.72 -28.52 -16.91
CA GLN A 221 4.30 -28.21 -16.79
C GLN A 221 3.84 -27.30 -17.93
N ASP A 222 4.53 -26.18 -18.17
CA ASP A 222 4.29 -25.25 -19.27
C ASP A 222 5.58 -24.42 -19.51
N PRO A 223 6.19 -24.51 -20.69
CA PRO A 223 7.38 -23.70 -21.04
C PRO A 223 7.21 -22.19 -20.86
N VAL A 224 5.97 -21.68 -20.87
CA VAL A 224 5.70 -20.25 -20.64
C VAL A 224 5.97 -19.87 -19.18
N LEU A 225 5.87 -20.80 -18.22
CA LEU A 225 6.13 -20.53 -16.80
C LEU A 225 7.60 -20.18 -16.51
N VAL A 226 8.54 -20.56 -17.38
CA VAL A 226 9.96 -20.22 -17.22
C VAL A 226 10.40 -19.05 -18.12
N ALA A 227 9.50 -18.52 -18.94
CA ALA A 227 9.79 -17.42 -19.81
C ALA A 227 9.91 -16.08 -19.03
N PRO A 228 10.84 -15.18 -19.42
CA PRO A 228 10.97 -13.85 -18.79
C PRO A 228 9.79 -12.92 -19.10
N ILE A 229 9.05 -13.21 -20.14
CA ILE A 229 7.82 -12.54 -20.58
C ILE A 229 6.76 -13.62 -20.75
N ASN A 230 5.57 -13.40 -20.19
CA ASN A 230 4.46 -14.32 -20.31
C ASN A 230 3.33 -13.66 -21.13
N PRO A 231 3.12 -14.07 -22.40
CA PRO A 231 2.12 -13.47 -23.27
C PRO A 231 0.67 -13.74 -22.84
N ASN A 232 0.46 -14.69 -21.94
CA ASN A 232 -0.88 -15.09 -21.47
C ASN A 232 -1.43 -14.18 -20.36
N THR A 233 -0.66 -13.18 -19.92
CA THR A 233 -1.11 -12.22 -18.90
C THR A 233 -0.83 -10.79 -19.33
N SER A 234 -1.79 -9.90 -19.10
CA SER A 234 -1.62 -8.47 -19.35
C SER A 234 -0.51 -7.81 -18.52
N LEU A 235 -0.13 -8.42 -17.39
CA LEU A 235 0.84 -7.83 -16.44
C LEU A 235 2.30 -8.02 -16.86
N PHE A 236 2.62 -9.07 -17.64
CA PHE A 236 3.99 -9.45 -17.98
C PHE A 236 4.18 -9.80 -19.47
N HIS A 237 3.27 -9.35 -20.34
CA HIS A 237 3.26 -9.72 -21.77
C HIS A 237 4.32 -9.00 -22.60
N SER A 238 4.92 -7.94 -22.10
CA SER A 238 5.85 -7.09 -22.85
C SER A 238 6.86 -6.40 -21.92
N TRP A 239 7.95 -5.88 -22.50
CA TRP A 239 8.88 -5.05 -21.73
C TRP A 239 8.25 -3.77 -21.20
N TRP A 240 7.25 -3.21 -21.91
CA TRP A 240 6.45 -2.09 -21.40
C TRP A 240 5.75 -2.49 -20.10
N SER A 241 4.99 -3.59 -20.11
CA SER A 241 4.26 -4.05 -18.93
C SER A 241 5.18 -4.36 -17.73
N ILE A 242 6.43 -4.73 -17.97
CA ILE A 242 7.43 -4.96 -16.92
C ILE A 242 7.97 -3.62 -16.39
N PHE A 243 8.47 -2.73 -17.25
CA PHE A 243 9.10 -1.48 -16.78
C PHE A 243 8.12 -0.55 -16.08
N VAL A 244 6.86 -0.51 -16.49
CA VAL A 244 5.84 0.31 -15.83
C VAL A 244 5.63 -0.07 -14.36
N ILE A 245 5.95 -1.30 -13.94
CA ILE A 245 5.86 -1.70 -12.53
C ILE A 245 6.69 -0.77 -11.63
N ALA A 246 7.93 -0.47 -12.00
CA ALA A 246 8.78 0.40 -11.19
C ALA A 246 8.23 1.84 -11.13
N PHE A 247 7.77 2.37 -12.26
CA PHE A 247 7.25 3.74 -12.33
C PHE A 247 5.93 3.88 -11.59
N ALA A 248 4.98 2.97 -11.78
CA ALA A 248 3.70 2.96 -11.09
C ALA A 248 3.82 2.97 -9.56
N HIS A 249 4.95 2.53 -9.02
CA HIS A 249 5.17 2.49 -7.57
C HIS A 249 5.88 3.74 -7.00
N LEU A 250 6.28 4.71 -7.83
CA LEU A 250 6.99 5.90 -7.34
C LEU A 250 6.18 6.70 -6.30
N PRO A 251 4.86 6.96 -6.46
CA PRO A 251 4.10 7.69 -5.46
C PRO A 251 3.66 6.84 -4.25
N LEU A 252 3.80 5.51 -4.29
CA LEU A 252 3.21 4.58 -3.31
C LEU A 252 3.59 4.90 -1.87
N GLY A 253 4.87 5.14 -1.61
CA GLY A 253 5.36 5.47 -0.27
C GLY A 253 4.86 6.80 0.31
N LEU A 254 4.17 7.59 -0.48
CA LEU A 254 3.57 8.88 -0.10
C LEU A 254 2.05 8.80 0.06
N LEU A 255 1.45 7.62 -0.10
CA LEU A 255 0.02 7.44 0.18
C LEU A 255 -0.32 7.78 1.62
N PRO A 256 -1.56 8.21 1.92
CA PRO A 256 -1.94 8.72 3.23
C PRO A 256 -1.54 7.84 4.41
N HIS A 257 -1.71 6.53 4.33
CA HIS A 257 -1.38 5.57 5.39
C HIS A 257 0.13 5.32 5.56
N LEU A 258 0.95 5.61 4.55
CA LEU A 258 2.40 5.47 4.56
C LEU A 258 3.11 6.79 4.83
N GLY A 259 2.67 7.85 4.15
CA GLY A 259 3.29 9.18 4.22
C GLY A 259 3.32 9.75 5.64
N ASN A 260 2.34 9.45 6.46
CA ASN A 260 2.29 9.87 7.85
C ASN A 260 3.50 9.38 8.67
N LYS A 261 4.06 8.22 8.37
CA LYS A 261 5.23 7.65 9.06
C LYS A 261 6.53 8.44 8.77
N LEU A 262 6.57 9.18 7.66
CA LEU A 262 7.73 10.02 7.32
C LEU A 262 7.91 11.18 8.30
N TRP A 263 6.85 11.65 8.97
CA TRP A 263 6.90 12.72 9.95
C TRP A 263 7.41 12.27 11.32
N ALA A 264 7.50 10.98 11.56
CA ALA A 264 8.13 10.44 12.76
C ALA A 264 9.67 10.57 12.75
N LEU A 265 10.29 10.98 11.62
CA LEU A 265 11.74 11.15 11.45
C LEU A 265 12.17 12.61 11.67
N ASP A 266 13.15 12.85 12.57
CA ASP A 266 13.60 14.19 12.93
C ASP A 266 14.67 14.77 12.02
N THR A 267 15.72 13.99 11.70
CA THR A 267 16.96 14.48 11.09
C THR A 267 17.20 13.92 9.70
N SER A 268 18.01 14.62 8.90
CA SER A 268 18.40 14.16 7.56
C SER A 268 19.17 12.85 7.59
N LYS A 269 20.02 12.65 8.60
CA LYS A 269 20.80 11.40 8.78
C LYS A 269 19.87 10.22 9.08
N SER A 270 18.90 10.41 9.97
CA SER A 270 17.89 9.41 10.30
C SER A 270 17.03 9.06 9.08
N ARG A 271 16.68 10.03 8.24
CA ARG A 271 15.92 9.82 7.00
C ARG A 271 16.69 8.95 6.01
N PHE A 272 17.97 9.23 5.78
CA PHE A 272 18.78 8.45 4.85
C PHE A 272 18.97 7.00 5.32
N GLN A 273 19.24 6.83 6.63
CA GLN A 273 19.33 5.49 7.24
C GLN A 273 18.00 4.74 7.13
N PHE A 274 16.89 5.41 7.37
CA PHE A 274 15.55 4.86 7.21
C PHE A 274 15.33 4.34 5.78
N VAL A 275 15.57 5.16 4.74
CA VAL A 275 15.35 4.74 3.34
C VAL A 275 16.20 3.52 2.97
N LYS A 276 17.48 3.51 3.38
CA LYS A 276 18.37 2.37 3.11
C LYS A 276 17.84 1.07 3.73
N LEU A 277 17.44 1.11 4.99
CA LEU A 277 16.94 -0.06 5.70
C LEU A 277 15.56 -0.48 5.18
N ALA A 278 14.66 0.49 4.96
CA ALA A 278 13.35 0.21 4.41
C ALA A 278 13.44 -0.40 3.00
N ALA A 279 14.37 0.08 2.15
CA ALA A 279 14.60 -0.50 0.85
C ALA A 279 15.13 -1.94 0.95
N LEU A 280 16.07 -2.21 1.87
CA LEU A 280 16.58 -3.56 2.10
C LEU A 280 15.46 -4.51 2.58
N PHE A 281 14.69 -4.08 3.57
CA PHE A 281 13.57 -4.88 4.10
C PHE A 281 12.48 -5.06 3.05
N GLY A 282 12.12 -4.00 2.32
CA GLY A 282 11.13 -4.07 1.25
C GLY A 282 11.53 -4.99 0.11
N LEU A 283 12.81 -4.99 -0.28
CA LEU A 283 13.33 -5.95 -1.27
C LEU A 283 13.20 -7.39 -0.77
N ALA A 284 13.57 -7.65 0.49
CA ALA A 284 13.41 -8.99 1.06
C ALA A 284 11.94 -9.43 1.11
N LEU A 285 11.04 -8.51 1.53
CA LEU A 285 9.60 -8.78 1.56
C LEU A 285 9.01 -8.97 0.16
N GLY A 286 9.50 -8.26 -0.86
CA GLY A 286 9.10 -8.45 -2.26
C GLY A 286 9.36 -9.87 -2.75
N MET A 287 10.45 -10.51 -2.29
CA MET A 287 10.82 -11.87 -2.68
C MET A 287 9.86 -12.96 -2.15
N LEU A 288 8.93 -12.65 -1.24
CA LEU A 288 7.89 -13.58 -0.78
C LEU A 288 7.07 -14.17 -1.93
N GLY A 289 6.89 -13.41 -3.00
CA GLY A 289 6.22 -13.88 -4.20
C GLY A 289 6.85 -15.12 -4.82
N LEU A 290 8.16 -15.32 -4.66
CA LEU A 290 8.87 -16.51 -5.15
C LEU A 290 8.31 -17.81 -4.57
N GLY A 291 7.69 -17.76 -3.38
CA GLY A 291 7.03 -18.93 -2.77
C GLY A 291 5.94 -19.53 -3.64
N GLY A 292 5.32 -18.72 -4.51
CA GLY A 292 4.34 -19.21 -5.48
C GLY A 292 4.93 -20.13 -6.55
N LEU A 293 6.19 -19.94 -6.94
CA LEU A 293 6.90 -20.84 -7.87
C LEU A 293 7.05 -22.24 -7.24
N LEU A 294 7.48 -22.28 -5.98
CA LEU A 294 7.60 -23.53 -5.25
C LEU A 294 6.23 -24.18 -5.03
N ALA A 295 5.20 -23.39 -4.70
CA ALA A 295 3.83 -23.89 -4.58
C ALA A 295 3.32 -24.50 -5.91
N ARG A 296 3.68 -23.90 -7.05
CA ARG A 296 3.33 -24.45 -8.37
C ARG A 296 3.91 -25.83 -8.60
N VAL A 297 5.16 -26.05 -8.21
CA VAL A 297 5.81 -27.37 -8.28
C VAL A 297 5.10 -28.40 -7.39
N TYR A 298 4.72 -28.01 -6.15
CA TYR A 298 4.05 -28.92 -5.22
C TYR A 298 2.61 -29.25 -5.58
N PHE A 299 1.85 -28.28 -6.11
CA PHE A 299 0.41 -28.43 -6.29
C PHE A 299 -0.02 -28.55 -7.76
N GLY A 300 0.89 -28.32 -8.73
CA GLY A 300 0.54 -28.36 -10.15
C GLY A 300 -0.66 -27.44 -10.45
N ASP A 301 -1.72 -28.00 -11.02
CA ASP A 301 -2.98 -27.31 -11.36
C ASP A 301 -4.05 -27.36 -10.25
N ALA A 302 -3.74 -27.93 -9.08
CA ALA A 302 -4.75 -28.19 -8.05
C ALA A 302 -5.46 -26.90 -7.55
N LEU A 303 -4.79 -25.75 -7.58
CA LEU A 303 -5.41 -24.49 -7.13
C LEU A 303 -6.26 -23.79 -8.20
N TYR A 304 -6.47 -24.44 -9.36
CA TYR A 304 -7.46 -24.01 -10.37
C TYR A 304 -8.74 -24.85 -10.32
N ALA A 305 -8.79 -25.90 -9.48
CA ALA A 305 -9.98 -26.71 -9.31
C ALA A 305 -11.13 -25.94 -8.65
N ASP A 306 -12.37 -26.40 -8.85
CA ASP A 306 -13.55 -25.80 -8.22
C ASP A 306 -13.40 -25.73 -6.69
N GLY A 307 -13.60 -24.55 -6.14
CA GLY A 307 -13.46 -24.27 -4.71
C GLY A 307 -12.02 -24.01 -4.22
N ALA A 308 -11.00 -24.10 -5.09
CA ALA A 308 -9.63 -23.70 -4.82
C ALA A 308 -9.36 -22.26 -5.31
N ASN A 309 -8.31 -21.63 -4.79
CA ASN A 309 -7.96 -20.25 -5.16
C ASN A 309 -6.43 -20.07 -5.11
N PRO A 310 -5.79 -19.57 -6.17
CA PRO A 310 -4.36 -19.30 -6.19
C PRO A 310 -3.85 -18.39 -5.05
N ASN A 311 -4.69 -17.52 -4.47
CA ASN A 311 -4.33 -16.76 -3.28
C ASN A 311 -3.98 -17.66 -2.07
N GLN A 312 -4.34 -18.93 -2.10
CA GLN A 312 -4.01 -19.93 -1.06
C GLN A 312 -2.62 -20.57 -1.25
N ALA A 313 -1.91 -20.29 -2.34
CA ALA A 313 -0.68 -20.97 -2.73
C ALA A 313 0.39 -20.97 -1.61
N LEU A 314 0.72 -19.81 -1.06
CA LEU A 314 1.75 -19.71 -0.02
C LEU A 314 1.32 -20.29 1.33
N PRO A 315 0.10 -20.02 1.86
CA PRO A 315 -0.38 -20.67 3.08
C PRO A 315 -0.43 -22.21 2.99
N LEU A 316 -0.91 -22.75 1.89
CA LEU A 316 -0.97 -24.21 1.70
C LEU A 316 0.43 -24.82 1.57
N LEU A 317 1.36 -24.12 0.91
CA LEU A 317 2.75 -24.55 0.85
C LEU A 317 3.35 -24.71 2.26
N PHE A 318 3.09 -23.78 3.17
CA PHE A 318 3.57 -23.89 4.54
C PHE A 318 2.93 -25.04 5.31
N ILE A 319 1.66 -25.34 5.05
CA ILE A 319 0.97 -26.50 5.65
C ILE A 319 1.57 -27.80 5.16
N GLU A 320 1.94 -27.87 3.87
CA GLU A 320 2.56 -29.06 3.27
C GLU A 320 3.99 -29.28 3.79
N LEU A 321 4.78 -28.20 3.90
CA LEU A 321 6.21 -28.32 4.23
C LEU A 321 6.50 -28.47 5.72
N PHE A 322 5.64 -27.99 6.61
CA PHE A 322 5.95 -27.85 8.03
C PHE A 322 5.01 -28.62 8.96
N PRO A 323 5.49 -29.05 10.14
CA PRO A 323 4.61 -29.58 11.18
C PRO A 323 3.49 -28.61 11.53
N THR A 324 2.31 -29.12 11.87
CA THR A 324 1.07 -28.34 12.07
C THR A 324 1.22 -27.14 13.02
N TRP A 325 2.02 -27.27 14.09
CA TRP A 325 2.25 -26.16 15.01
C TRP A 325 3.07 -25.02 14.37
N LEU A 326 4.06 -25.37 13.54
CA LEU A 326 4.90 -24.39 12.86
C LEU A 326 4.15 -23.74 11.71
N ALA A 327 3.40 -24.51 10.94
CA ALA A 327 2.50 -23.99 9.90
C ALA A 327 1.48 -22.99 10.50
N ALA A 328 0.89 -23.30 11.66
CA ALA A 328 -0.01 -22.41 12.37
C ALA A 328 0.69 -21.11 12.83
N LEU A 329 1.90 -21.20 13.36
CA LEU A 329 2.70 -20.03 13.77
C LEU A 329 3.04 -19.14 12.57
N ILE A 330 3.46 -19.74 11.45
CA ILE A 330 3.75 -19.05 10.20
C ILE A 330 2.47 -18.38 9.66
N GLY A 331 1.32 -19.06 9.71
CA GLY A 331 0.04 -18.51 9.31
C GLY A 331 -0.35 -17.24 10.09
N VAL A 332 -0.08 -17.19 11.39
CA VAL A 332 -0.25 -15.95 12.18
C VAL A 332 0.73 -14.86 11.72
N GLY A 333 1.95 -15.23 11.30
CA GLY A 333 2.89 -14.30 10.69
C GLY A 333 2.38 -13.70 9.37
N VAL A 334 1.73 -14.52 8.52
CA VAL A 334 1.06 -14.03 7.30
C VAL A 334 -0.12 -13.12 7.66
N LEU A 335 -0.93 -13.50 8.64
CA LEU A 335 -2.02 -12.66 9.14
C LEU A 335 -1.51 -11.32 9.67
N SER A 336 -0.32 -11.28 10.26
CA SER A 336 0.28 -10.03 10.74
C SER A 336 0.50 -9.02 9.62
N ALA A 337 0.82 -9.48 8.40
CA ALA A 337 0.97 -8.61 7.23
C ALA A 337 -0.36 -7.99 6.78
N VAL A 338 -1.43 -8.78 6.82
CA VAL A 338 -2.79 -8.30 6.54
C VAL A 338 -3.18 -7.22 7.53
N MET A 339 -2.95 -7.49 8.83
CA MET A 339 -3.36 -6.60 9.92
C MET A 339 -2.57 -5.28 9.92
N SER A 340 -1.25 -5.32 9.72
CA SER A 340 -0.37 -4.13 9.70
C SER A 340 -0.78 -3.09 8.64
N THR A 341 -1.19 -3.56 7.46
CA THR A 341 -1.65 -2.65 6.41
C THR A 341 -3.08 -2.19 6.65
N ALA A 342 -3.95 -3.09 7.11
CA ALA A 342 -5.36 -2.79 7.34
C ALA A 342 -5.55 -1.73 8.44
N ASP A 343 -4.80 -1.80 9.55
CA ASP A 343 -4.91 -0.81 10.61
C ASP A 343 -4.45 0.58 10.16
N GLY A 344 -3.33 0.68 9.46
CA GLY A 344 -2.87 1.93 8.87
C GLY A 344 -3.90 2.56 7.91
N LEU A 345 -4.55 1.73 7.07
CA LEU A 345 -5.61 2.18 6.16
C LEU A 345 -6.86 2.66 6.90
N VAL A 346 -7.28 1.92 7.94
CA VAL A 346 -8.44 2.29 8.76
C VAL A 346 -8.17 3.57 9.55
N VAL A 347 -7.00 3.66 10.21
CA VAL A 347 -6.59 4.87 10.94
C VAL A 347 -6.53 6.08 10.01
N SER A 348 -5.85 5.95 8.87
CA SER A 348 -5.74 7.03 7.88
C SER A 348 -7.11 7.46 7.34
N SER A 349 -7.98 6.52 6.96
CA SER A 349 -9.32 6.82 6.46
C SER A 349 -10.18 7.51 7.51
N SER A 350 -10.14 7.04 8.75
CA SER A 350 -10.89 7.65 9.86
C SER A 350 -10.39 9.06 10.19
N GLN A 351 -9.07 9.30 10.10
CA GLN A 351 -8.48 10.64 10.28
C GLN A 351 -8.85 11.59 9.14
N ILE A 352 -8.85 11.13 7.90
CA ILE A 352 -9.31 11.92 6.75
C ILE A 352 -10.76 12.36 6.97
N ILE A 353 -11.66 11.46 7.38
CA ILE A 353 -13.06 11.77 7.62
C ILE A 353 -13.21 12.74 8.82
N ALA A 354 -12.57 12.44 9.94
CA ALA A 354 -12.75 13.19 11.18
C ALA A 354 -11.98 14.52 11.18
N ASN A 355 -10.73 14.54 10.71
CA ASN A 355 -9.90 15.74 10.74
C ASN A 355 -10.07 16.58 9.48
N ASP A 356 -9.85 16.01 8.29
CA ASP A 356 -9.78 16.80 7.06
C ASP A 356 -11.18 17.22 6.58
N ILE A 357 -12.16 16.30 6.62
CA ILE A 357 -13.52 16.61 6.18
C ILE A 357 -14.30 17.29 7.31
N TYR A 358 -14.41 16.68 8.51
CA TYR A 358 -15.23 17.29 9.56
C TYR A 358 -14.55 18.50 10.20
N ARG A 359 -13.42 18.32 10.89
CA ARG A 359 -12.78 19.37 11.69
C ARG A 359 -12.45 20.61 10.87
N ARG A 360 -11.79 20.41 9.73
CA ARG A 360 -11.26 21.49 8.89
C ARG A 360 -12.28 22.08 7.92
N THR A 361 -13.26 21.32 7.47
CA THR A 361 -14.20 21.75 6.41
C THR A 361 -15.61 21.99 6.93
N LEU A 362 -16.19 21.04 7.68
CA LEU A 362 -17.57 21.13 8.13
C LEU A 362 -17.77 21.85 9.45
N ALA A 363 -16.92 21.59 10.45
CA ALA A 363 -17.09 22.17 11.79
C ALA A 363 -17.06 23.69 11.82
N PRO A 364 -16.20 24.42 11.07
CA PRO A 364 -16.24 25.87 11.02
C PRO A 364 -17.56 26.45 10.50
N LYS A 365 -18.26 25.69 9.64
CA LYS A 365 -19.55 26.10 9.04
C LYS A 365 -20.74 25.69 9.89
N MET A 366 -20.71 24.47 10.44
CA MET A 366 -21.84 23.90 11.20
C MET A 366 -21.82 24.27 12.67
N HIS A 367 -20.64 24.48 13.23
CA HIS A 367 -20.43 24.65 14.67
C HIS A 367 -19.37 25.73 14.96
N PRO A 368 -19.54 26.99 14.50
CA PRO A 368 -18.49 28.03 14.57
C PRO A 368 -18.11 28.43 15.99
N ASN A 369 -18.96 28.14 16.99
CA ASN A 369 -18.79 28.57 18.38
C ASN A 369 -18.30 27.48 19.32
N LEU A 370 -17.87 26.29 18.81
CA LEU A 370 -17.34 25.24 19.67
C LEU A 370 -16.00 25.68 20.27
N SER A 371 -15.83 25.40 21.56
CA SER A 371 -14.51 25.46 22.19
C SER A 371 -13.58 24.40 21.58
N GLN A 372 -12.28 24.61 21.67
CA GLN A 372 -11.29 23.66 21.15
C GLN A 372 -11.46 22.28 21.79
N GLN A 373 -11.76 22.23 23.08
CA GLN A 373 -11.98 20.97 23.81
C GLN A 373 -13.23 20.20 23.33
N GLU A 374 -14.33 20.90 23.07
CA GLU A 374 -15.55 20.30 22.52
C GLU A 374 -15.33 19.82 21.10
N LEU A 375 -14.60 20.61 20.29
CA LEU A 375 -14.23 20.22 18.92
C LEU A 375 -13.39 18.94 18.92
N ASP A 376 -12.36 18.86 19.77
CA ASP A 376 -11.50 17.68 19.89
C ASP A 376 -12.28 16.45 20.35
N GLY A 377 -13.22 16.60 21.29
CA GLY A 377 -14.13 15.53 21.71
C GLY A 377 -15.02 15.01 20.58
N ARG A 378 -15.59 15.91 19.76
CA ARG A 378 -16.39 15.53 18.59
C ARG A 378 -15.55 14.86 17.50
N VAL A 379 -14.38 15.38 17.21
CA VAL A 379 -13.45 14.79 16.23
C VAL A 379 -13.10 13.36 16.64
N LEU A 380 -12.79 13.13 17.90
CA LEU A 380 -12.50 11.79 18.42
C LEU A 380 -13.70 10.84 18.28
N SER A 381 -14.91 11.32 18.59
CA SER A 381 -16.13 10.54 18.42
C SER A 381 -16.38 10.19 16.96
N ILE A 382 -16.26 11.17 16.04
CA ILE A 382 -16.42 10.97 14.61
C ILE A 382 -15.35 9.99 14.08
N SER A 383 -14.09 10.10 14.52
CA SER A 383 -13.03 9.16 14.13
C SER A 383 -13.41 7.71 14.50
N ARG A 384 -13.90 7.48 15.71
CA ARG A 384 -14.33 6.13 16.15
C ARG A 384 -15.49 5.58 15.35
N TRP A 385 -16.53 6.38 15.11
CA TRP A 385 -17.68 5.96 14.30
C TRP A 385 -17.31 5.78 12.83
N SER A 386 -16.42 6.61 12.30
CA SER A 386 -15.89 6.46 10.94
C SER A 386 -15.11 5.14 10.79
N THR A 387 -14.35 4.73 11.80
CA THR A 387 -13.67 3.42 11.80
C THR A 387 -14.67 2.28 11.60
N VAL A 388 -15.77 2.28 12.35
CA VAL A 388 -16.84 1.26 12.18
C VAL A 388 -17.46 1.34 10.78
N GLY A 389 -17.83 2.54 10.33
CA GLY A 389 -18.45 2.74 9.02
C GLY A 389 -17.55 2.31 7.86
N VAL A 390 -16.26 2.65 7.92
CA VAL A 390 -15.25 2.24 6.93
C VAL A 390 -15.13 0.72 6.87
N LEU A 391 -15.02 0.05 8.02
CA LEU A 391 -14.91 -1.41 8.06
C LEU A 391 -16.16 -2.09 7.51
N VAL A 392 -17.37 -1.59 7.81
CA VAL A 392 -18.61 -2.14 7.25
C VAL A 392 -18.65 -1.98 5.73
N ILE A 393 -18.34 -0.80 5.21
CA ILE A 393 -18.30 -0.55 3.76
C ILE A 393 -17.29 -1.48 3.09
N CYS A 394 -16.09 -1.56 3.64
CA CYS A 394 -15.04 -2.41 3.07
C CYS A 394 -15.34 -3.91 3.19
N ALA A 395 -16.07 -4.35 4.24
CA ALA A 395 -16.52 -5.73 4.35
C ALA A 395 -17.54 -6.09 3.25
N VAL A 396 -18.47 -5.19 2.94
CA VAL A 396 -19.41 -5.37 1.81
C VAL A 396 -18.66 -5.42 0.48
N MET A 397 -17.67 -4.56 0.28
CA MET A 397 -16.83 -4.58 -0.93
C MET A 397 -16.01 -5.89 -1.01
N ALA A 398 -15.40 -6.31 0.11
CA ALA A 398 -14.61 -7.54 0.18
C ALA A 398 -15.46 -8.76 -0.21
N TRP A 399 -16.70 -8.84 0.28
CA TRP A 399 -17.63 -9.91 -0.08
C TRP A 399 -17.83 -10.06 -1.59
N SER A 400 -17.86 -8.94 -2.32
CA SER A 400 -18.05 -8.91 -3.79
C SER A 400 -16.75 -9.17 -4.57
N LEU A 401 -15.59 -9.24 -3.90
CA LEU A 401 -14.27 -9.29 -4.52
C LEU A 401 -13.46 -10.54 -4.09
N MET A 402 -14.11 -11.51 -3.44
CA MET A 402 -13.41 -12.68 -2.84
C MET A 402 -12.67 -13.55 -3.87
N ASP A 403 -13.20 -13.64 -5.09
CA ASP A 403 -12.64 -14.49 -6.15
C ASP A 403 -11.56 -13.78 -6.99
N VAL A 404 -11.31 -12.50 -6.71
CA VAL A 404 -10.31 -11.71 -7.43
C VAL A 404 -8.94 -11.87 -6.77
N ASN A 405 -7.87 -11.89 -7.57
CA ASN A 405 -6.51 -11.84 -7.03
C ASN A 405 -6.33 -10.61 -6.12
N VAL A 406 -5.85 -10.84 -4.90
CA VAL A 406 -5.75 -9.79 -3.87
C VAL A 406 -4.91 -8.60 -4.34
N SER A 407 -3.82 -8.83 -5.08
CA SER A 407 -3.00 -7.75 -5.62
C SER A 407 -3.78 -6.89 -6.61
N LEU A 408 -4.62 -7.47 -7.44
CA LEU A 408 -5.44 -6.72 -8.41
C LEU A 408 -6.51 -5.88 -7.70
N VAL A 409 -7.17 -6.43 -6.67
CA VAL A 409 -8.14 -5.67 -5.85
C VAL A 409 -7.47 -4.42 -5.25
N VAL A 410 -6.27 -4.59 -4.70
CA VAL A 410 -5.50 -3.48 -4.14
C VAL A 410 -5.21 -2.43 -5.22
N TRP A 411 -4.80 -2.84 -6.42
CA TRP A 411 -4.40 -1.92 -7.48
C TRP A 411 -5.57 -1.19 -8.14
N ILE A 412 -6.80 -1.68 -8.08
CA ILE A 412 -7.99 -0.93 -8.49
C ILE A 412 -8.08 0.41 -7.72
N GLY A 413 -7.84 0.36 -6.41
CA GLY A 413 -7.86 1.58 -5.59
C GLY A 413 -6.57 2.40 -5.68
N VAL A 414 -5.43 1.72 -5.54
CA VAL A 414 -4.11 2.36 -5.43
C VAL A 414 -3.69 3.02 -6.74
N GLY A 415 -3.89 2.36 -7.90
CA GLY A 415 -3.42 2.84 -9.19
C GLY A 415 -3.99 4.21 -9.58
N GLY A 416 -5.27 4.46 -9.31
CA GLY A 416 -5.88 5.77 -9.53
C GLY A 416 -5.25 6.89 -8.69
N MET A 417 -4.89 6.58 -7.43
CA MET A 417 -4.21 7.55 -6.57
C MET A 417 -2.76 7.81 -7.01
N MET A 418 -2.03 6.77 -7.46
CA MET A 418 -0.70 6.92 -8.02
C MET A 418 -0.71 7.88 -9.20
N ALA A 419 -1.61 7.62 -10.15
CA ALA A 419 -1.82 8.46 -11.31
C ALA A 419 -2.13 9.93 -10.93
N ALA A 420 -3.00 10.12 -9.93
CA ALA A 420 -3.37 11.46 -9.46
C ALA A 420 -2.21 12.20 -8.77
N PHE A 421 -1.43 11.51 -7.95
CA PHE A 421 -0.44 12.12 -7.06
C PHE A 421 0.90 12.41 -7.71
N ALA A 422 1.22 11.80 -8.86
CA ALA A 422 2.52 11.97 -9.52
C ALA A 422 2.84 13.46 -9.79
N GLY A 423 1.91 14.23 -10.32
CA GLY A 423 2.08 15.67 -10.55
C GLY A 423 2.15 16.50 -9.27
N PRO A 424 1.06 16.59 -8.50
CA PRO A 424 1.00 17.50 -7.35
C PRO A 424 1.91 17.10 -6.20
N LEU A 425 2.17 15.81 -5.97
CA LEU A 425 2.93 15.34 -4.82
C LEU A 425 4.40 15.06 -5.19
N VAL A 426 4.67 14.23 -6.20
CA VAL A 426 6.06 13.88 -6.57
C VAL A 426 6.74 15.04 -7.29
N LEU A 427 6.18 15.55 -8.40
CA LEU A 427 6.74 16.71 -9.07
C LEU A 427 6.68 17.94 -8.17
N GLY A 428 5.63 18.11 -7.35
CA GLY A 428 5.51 19.17 -6.36
C GLY A 428 6.58 19.17 -5.28
N ALA A 429 7.16 18.01 -4.96
CA ALA A 429 8.31 17.89 -4.07
C ALA A 429 9.65 18.19 -4.76
N LEU A 430 9.75 17.92 -6.07
CA LEU A 430 10.97 18.09 -6.85
C LEU A 430 11.10 19.51 -7.45
N TRP A 431 9.99 20.10 -7.82
CA TRP A 431 9.99 21.36 -8.55
C TRP A 431 9.18 22.45 -7.83
N ARG A 432 9.91 23.53 -7.45
CA ARG A 432 9.37 24.69 -6.75
C ARG A 432 8.30 25.44 -7.54
N GLY A 433 8.33 25.36 -8.88
CA GLY A 433 7.46 26.08 -9.79
C GLY A 433 6.05 25.51 -9.95
N VAL A 434 5.69 24.43 -9.25
CA VAL A 434 4.32 23.90 -9.32
C VAL A 434 3.33 24.85 -8.69
N THR A 435 2.33 25.26 -9.50
CA THR A 435 1.26 26.17 -9.09
C THR A 435 0.03 25.42 -8.60
N LEU A 436 -0.87 26.11 -7.89
CA LEU A 436 -2.14 25.54 -7.47
C LEU A 436 -2.97 25.02 -8.65
N LYS A 437 -3.07 25.79 -9.74
CA LYS A 437 -3.83 25.37 -10.94
C LYS A 437 -3.17 24.17 -11.62
N GLY A 438 -1.83 24.16 -11.69
CA GLY A 438 -1.07 23.02 -12.21
C GLY A 438 -1.32 21.76 -11.39
N ALA A 439 -1.27 21.86 -10.07
CA ALA A 439 -1.54 20.74 -9.16
C ALA A 439 -2.95 20.17 -9.32
N TYR A 440 -3.97 21.03 -9.41
CA TYR A 440 -5.36 20.59 -9.67
C TYR A 440 -5.50 19.88 -11.00
N SER A 441 -4.99 20.49 -12.06
CA SER A 441 -5.10 19.95 -13.41
C SER A 441 -4.41 18.58 -13.51
N GLY A 442 -3.23 18.43 -12.92
CA GLY A 442 -2.50 17.18 -12.91
C GLY A 442 -3.20 16.09 -12.11
N LEU A 443 -3.70 16.43 -10.91
CA LEU A 443 -4.43 15.50 -10.05
C LEU A 443 -5.66 14.93 -10.76
N LEU A 444 -6.47 15.79 -11.36
CA LEU A 444 -7.70 15.38 -12.05
C LEU A 444 -7.40 14.62 -13.34
N SER A 445 -6.47 15.12 -14.17
CA SER A 445 -6.16 14.48 -15.44
C SER A 445 -5.53 13.10 -15.25
N GLY A 446 -4.60 12.93 -14.29
CA GLY A 446 -4.00 11.64 -14.01
C GLY A 446 -5.03 10.61 -13.55
N PHE A 447 -5.88 10.99 -12.60
CA PHE A 447 -6.96 10.11 -12.11
C PHE A 447 -7.95 9.74 -13.22
N THR A 448 -8.35 10.72 -14.04
CA THR A 448 -9.29 10.51 -15.15
C THR A 448 -8.70 9.56 -16.19
N VAL A 449 -7.44 9.74 -16.57
CA VAL A 449 -6.75 8.85 -17.53
C VAL A 449 -6.68 7.42 -17.01
N PHE A 450 -6.33 7.23 -15.74
CA PHE A 450 -6.34 5.90 -15.13
C PHE A 450 -7.73 5.24 -15.28
N ILE A 451 -8.81 5.95 -14.89
CA ILE A 451 -10.17 5.40 -14.99
C ILE A 451 -10.53 5.07 -16.43
N ILE A 452 -10.28 5.97 -17.37
CA ILE A 452 -10.65 5.79 -18.77
C ILE A 452 -9.98 4.56 -19.36
N ILE A 453 -8.68 4.37 -19.11
CA ILE A 453 -7.93 3.24 -19.67
C ILE A 453 -8.31 1.95 -18.96
N HIS A 454 -8.32 1.96 -17.62
CA HIS A 454 -8.58 0.76 -16.83
C HIS A 454 -10.01 0.22 -17.02
N SER A 455 -11.00 1.10 -17.20
CA SER A 455 -12.39 0.73 -17.50
C SER A 455 -12.63 0.34 -18.96
N GLN A 456 -11.63 0.48 -19.84
CA GLN A 456 -11.70 0.12 -21.26
C GLN A 456 -12.87 0.76 -22.03
N ILE A 457 -13.31 1.96 -21.61
CA ILE A 457 -14.48 2.63 -22.19
C ILE A 457 -14.24 3.20 -23.58
N LEU A 458 -12.99 3.36 -24.01
CA LEU A 458 -12.67 3.85 -25.35
C LEU A 458 -12.78 2.73 -26.37
N GLU A 459 -13.61 2.94 -27.41
CA GLU A 459 -13.74 2.02 -28.54
C GLU A 459 -12.86 2.49 -29.71
N PRO A 460 -11.96 1.63 -30.25
CA PRO A 460 -11.08 2.00 -31.36
C PRO A 460 -11.85 2.53 -32.57
N GLU A 461 -13.05 2.00 -32.82
CA GLU A 461 -13.89 2.36 -33.95
C GLU A 461 -14.27 3.86 -33.96
N TRP A 462 -14.35 4.50 -32.79
CA TRP A 462 -14.66 5.93 -32.69
C TRP A 462 -13.53 6.81 -33.25
N PHE A 463 -12.34 6.26 -33.41
CA PHE A 463 -11.12 7.00 -33.78
C PHE A 463 -10.58 6.68 -35.18
N ILE A 464 -11.25 5.81 -35.93
CA ILE A 464 -10.85 5.45 -37.31
C ILE A 464 -10.73 6.70 -38.20
N GLY A 465 -11.70 7.62 -38.09
CA GLY A 465 -11.74 8.84 -38.91
C GLY A 465 -10.58 9.82 -38.70
N VAL A 466 -9.86 9.68 -37.57
CA VAL A 466 -8.69 10.52 -37.23
C VAL A 466 -7.37 9.72 -37.24
N GLY A 467 -7.41 8.42 -37.57
CA GLY A 467 -6.25 7.55 -37.67
C GLY A 467 -5.59 7.21 -36.32
N LEU A 468 -6.36 7.25 -35.22
CA LEU A 468 -5.90 6.93 -33.87
C LEU A 468 -6.43 5.59 -33.34
N ASP A 469 -7.17 4.86 -34.16
CA ASP A 469 -7.76 3.55 -33.82
C ASP A 469 -6.73 2.55 -33.32
N GLY A 470 -5.57 2.45 -33.93
CA GLY A 470 -4.49 1.58 -33.49
C GLY A 470 -3.92 1.97 -32.12
N ALA A 471 -3.77 3.26 -31.83
CA ALA A 471 -3.32 3.74 -30.53
C ALA A 471 -4.37 3.46 -29.42
N VAL A 472 -5.65 3.66 -29.73
CA VAL A 472 -6.74 3.38 -28.80
C VAL A 472 -6.89 1.89 -28.57
N ALA A 473 -6.73 1.05 -29.61
CA ALA A 473 -6.72 -0.40 -29.47
C ALA A 473 -5.59 -0.87 -28.51
N TRP A 474 -4.39 -0.30 -28.64
CA TRP A 474 -3.29 -0.57 -27.72
C TRP A 474 -3.61 -0.14 -26.28
N LEU A 475 -4.12 1.11 -26.09
CA LEU A 475 -4.54 1.60 -24.77
C LEU A 475 -5.59 0.69 -24.13
N ARG A 476 -6.58 0.24 -24.91
CA ARG A 476 -7.60 -0.70 -24.46
C ARG A 476 -7.02 -2.06 -24.08
N GLY A 477 -6.05 -2.55 -24.84
CA GLY A 477 -5.32 -3.78 -24.52
C GLY A 477 -4.52 -3.71 -23.22
N GLU A 478 -4.06 -2.51 -22.83
CA GLU A 478 -3.38 -2.27 -21.55
C GLU A 478 -4.36 -2.08 -20.37
N GLY A 479 -5.66 -1.89 -20.63
CA GLY A 479 -6.67 -1.66 -19.60
C GLY A 479 -6.68 -2.68 -18.45
N PRO A 480 -6.53 -4.00 -18.71
CA PRO A 480 -6.43 -5.00 -17.63
C PRO A 480 -5.15 -4.90 -16.78
N ASN A 481 -4.13 -4.16 -17.22
CA ASN A 481 -2.90 -3.94 -16.48
C ASN A 481 -2.96 -2.64 -15.66
N PRO A 482 -3.22 -2.69 -14.34
CA PRO A 482 -3.35 -1.49 -13.53
C PRO A 482 -2.05 -0.71 -13.38
N TYR A 483 -0.88 -1.36 -13.52
CA TYR A 483 0.43 -0.67 -13.52
C TYR A 483 0.60 0.19 -14.76
N SER A 484 0.25 -0.35 -15.92
CA SER A 484 0.28 0.39 -17.19
C SER A 484 -0.66 1.58 -17.16
N CYS A 485 -1.90 1.38 -16.71
CA CYS A 485 -2.89 2.44 -16.54
C CYS A 485 -2.40 3.54 -15.59
N ALA A 486 -1.77 3.15 -14.45
CA ALA A 486 -1.24 4.10 -13.48
C ALA A 486 -0.13 4.95 -14.10
N VAL A 487 0.86 4.34 -14.77
CA VAL A 487 1.97 5.08 -15.38
C VAL A 487 1.51 6.03 -16.49
N MET A 488 0.55 5.62 -17.31
CA MET A 488 -0.02 6.53 -18.30
C MET A 488 -0.70 7.73 -17.64
N GLY A 489 -1.46 7.49 -16.57
CA GLY A 489 -2.03 8.55 -15.74
C GLY A 489 -0.98 9.42 -15.07
N GLU A 490 0.13 8.84 -14.56
CA GLU A 490 1.26 9.58 -13.97
C GLU A 490 1.95 10.49 -15.00
N ILE A 491 2.22 9.98 -16.20
CA ILE A 491 2.82 10.76 -17.30
C ILE A 491 1.92 11.95 -17.61
N VAL A 492 0.61 11.74 -17.74
CA VAL A 492 -0.33 12.83 -18.00
C VAL A 492 -0.41 13.79 -16.81
N SER A 493 -0.48 13.28 -15.57
CA SER A 493 -0.48 14.10 -14.36
C SER A 493 0.73 15.02 -14.29
N VAL A 494 1.93 14.48 -14.46
CA VAL A 494 3.19 15.23 -14.42
C VAL A 494 3.26 16.25 -15.57
N SER A 495 2.93 15.83 -16.80
CA SER A 495 2.97 16.69 -17.98
C SER A 495 1.98 17.86 -17.86
N VAL A 496 0.74 17.58 -17.49
CA VAL A 496 -0.30 18.61 -17.31
C VAL A 496 0.05 19.54 -16.15
N THR A 497 0.52 18.98 -15.02
CA THR A 497 1.01 19.79 -13.90
C THR A 497 2.10 20.76 -14.35
N PHE A 498 3.08 20.27 -15.09
CA PHE A 498 4.20 21.09 -15.59
C PHE A 498 3.72 22.19 -16.54
N ILE A 499 2.97 21.82 -17.58
CA ILE A 499 2.49 22.75 -18.61
C ILE A 499 1.60 23.84 -17.99
N VAL A 500 0.59 23.44 -17.21
CA VAL A 500 -0.34 24.40 -16.58
C VAL A 500 0.40 25.29 -15.57
N SER A 501 1.39 24.76 -14.83
CA SER A 501 2.17 25.58 -13.92
C SER A 501 3.01 26.64 -14.64
N LYS A 502 3.53 26.35 -15.84
CA LYS A 502 4.25 27.34 -16.66
C LYS A 502 3.35 28.46 -17.20
N LEU A 503 2.06 28.16 -17.36
CA LEU A 503 1.06 29.10 -17.91
C LEU A 503 0.28 29.86 -16.82
N THR A 504 0.52 29.58 -15.54
CA THR A 504 -0.26 30.14 -14.43
C THR A 504 0.62 30.85 -13.41
N GLN A 505 -0.01 31.71 -12.59
CA GLN A 505 0.71 32.48 -11.59
C GLN A 505 1.37 31.57 -10.52
N PRO A 506 2.65 31.80 -10.18
CA PRO A 506 3.34 31.07 -9.14
C PRO A 506 2.71 31.34 -7.76
N LEU A 507 3.02 30.45 -6.81
CA LEU A 507 2.70 30.66 -5.40
C LEU A 507 3.53 31.82 -4.84
N PRO A 508 3.08 32.48 -3.75
CA PRO A 508 3.81 33.57 -3.12
C PRO A 508 5.23 33.14 -2.74
N GLU A 509 6.21 34.00 -3.07
CA GLU A 509 7.63 33.68 -2.87
C GLU A 509 7.98 33.44 -1.40
N ALA A 510 7.39 34.19 -0.46
CA ALA A 510 7.56 33.98 0.97
C ALA A 510 7.10 32.60 1.43
N HIS A 511 6.01 32.09 0.84
CA HIS A 511 5.52 30.74 1.10
C HIS A 511 6.46 29.66 0.53
N LEU A 512 6.93 29.86 -0.69
CA LEU A 512 7.90 28.96 -1.32
C LEU A 512 9.23 28.92 -0.53
N GLN A 513 9.70 30.06 -0.04
CA GLN A 513 10.86 30.10 0.85
C GLN A 513 10.60 29.35 2.16
N ALA A 514 9.42 29.53 2.77
CA ALA A 514 9.05 28.77 3.95
C ALA A 514 9.03 27.24 3.72
N LEU A 515 8.57 26.78 2.55
CA LEU A 515 8.55 25.35 2.21
C LEU A 515 9.95 24.76 1.98
N PHE A 516 10.82 25.49 1.25
CA PHE A 516 12.06 24.94 0.71
C PHE A 516 13.33 25.40 1.45
N SER A 517 13.27 26.35 2.40
CA SER A 517 14.45 27.00 3.02
C SER A 517 15.38 26.05 3.81
N GLU A 518 14.86 25.05 4.50
CA GLU A 518 15.70 24.05 5.20
C GLU A 518 16.37 23.06 4.23
N ALA A 519 15.89 22.97 3.01
CA ALA A 519 16.53 22.17 1.98
C ALA A 519 17.91 22.73 1.56
N GLN A 520 18.16 24.03 1.76
CA GLN A 520 19.42 24.71 1.38
C GLN A 520 20.47 24.69 2.50
N GLN A 521 20.08 24.69 3.77
CA GLN A 521 21.05 24.70 4.89
C GLN A 521 21.83 23.40 5.06
N SER A 522 21.31 22.26 4.61
CA SER A 522 22.00 20.96 4.71
C SER A 522 23.05 20.72 3.60
N THR A 523 23.10 21.54 2.56
CA THR A 523 24.09 21.45 1.47
C THR A 523 25.24 22.44 1.63
N GLY A 524 25.13 23.42 2.51
CA GLY A 524 26.16 24.45 2.75
C GLY A 524 27.18 24.13 3.86
N GLY A 525 27.07 22.97 4.51
CA GLY A 525 27.93 22.56 5.64
C GLY A 525 29.00 21.51 5.30
N ALA A 526 29.24 21.22 4.01
CA ALA A 526 30.30 20.33 3.55
C ALA A 526 31.25 21.12 2.62
N SER A 527 32.00 22.06 3.21
CA SER A 527 33.20 22.66 2.60
C SER A 527 34.36 22.53 3.58
#